data_08925757fa3ab57cce694e087dada6ee
#
_entry.id   08925757fa3ab57cce694e087dada6ee
#
_cell.length_a   1.000
_cell.length_b   1.000
_cell.length_c   1.000
_cell.angle_alpha   90.00
_cell.angle_beta   90.00
_cell.angle_gamma   90.00
#
_symmetry.space_group_name_H-M   'P 1'
#
loop_
_entity.id
_entity.type
_entity.pdbx_description
1 polymer ?
#
loop_
_entity_poly.entity_id
_entity_poly.type
_entity_poly.pdbx_seq_one_letter_code
_entity_poly.pdbx_strand_id
1 'polypeptide(L)'
;ALKTEQLLESLDGVGIKEGEVYKRSTLEKVKSELVRSYSANGRYGATVEIEEINKPRNRIEIDIEVDEGKSAKIEKINIIGNEIFTTEEILRGFELSEGSFFSFLSNDDQYSREKLKGDIETLESYYRDRGYLKFSIESSQISLSRDKREIYITSVSYTHLTLPTMLW
;
A
#
# COMPACT_ATOMS: atom_id res chain seq x y z
N ALA A 1 4.18 -1.74 12.79
CA ALA A 1 3.72 -3.05 13.31
C ALA A 1 2.23 -2.98 13.57
N LEU A 2 1.46 -3.98 13.11
CA LEU A 2 0.08 -4.14 13.53
C LEU A 2 0.08 -4.47 15.03
N LYS A 3 -0.76 -3.80 15.81
CA LYS A 3 -0.89 -4.12 17.23
C LYS A 3 -1.56 -5.48 17.40
N THR A 4 -1.13 -6.26 18.39
CA THR A 4 -1.70 -7.59 18.69
C THR A 4 -3.23 -7.55 18.83
N GLU A 5 -3.77 -6.47 19.41
CA GLU A 5 -5.23 -6.26 19.53
C GLU A 5 -5.93 -6.16 18.18
N GLN A 6 -5.33 -5.47 17.20
CA GLN A 6 -5.87 -5.35 15.84
C GLN A 6 -5.82 -6.69 15.08
N LEU A 7 -4.79 -7.49 15.33
CA LEU A 7 -4.68 -8.84 14.78
C LEU A 7 -5.78 -9.74 15.36
N LEU A 8 -6.00 -9.72 16.67
CA LEU A 8 -7.04 -10.49 17.34
C LEU A 8 -8.43 -10.09 16.84
N GLU A 9 -8.71 -8.80 16.69
CA GLU A 9 -9.97 -8.29 16.16
C GLU A 9 -10.21 -8.72 14.70
N SER A 10 -9.15 -8.73 13.90
CA SER A 10 -9.20 -9.23 12.52
C SER A 10 -9.48 -10.74 12.48
N LEU A 11 -8.88 -11.52 13.38
CA LEU A 11 -9.12 -12.95 13.52
C LEU A 11 -10.58 -13.25 13.92
N ASP A 12 -11.11 -12.47 14.87
CA ASP A 12 -12.50 -12.52 15.29
C ASP A 12 -13.46 -12.26 14.12
N GLY A 13 -13.17 -11.28 13.28
CA GLY A 13 -13.95 -10.90 12.12
C GLY A 13 -14.04 -12.00 11.04
N VAL A 14 -13.03 -12.85 10.93
CA VAL A 14 -13.01 -14.00 10.00
C VAL A 14 -13.46 -15.32 10.62
N GLY A 15 -13.95 -15.30 11.87
CA GLY A 15 -14.54 -16.46 12.55
C GLY A 15 -13.51 -17.37 13.23
N ILE A 16 -12.36 -16.84 13.61
CA ILE A 16 -11.40 -17.53 14.48
C ILE A 16 -11.53 -16.94 15.88
N LYS A 17 -12.31 -17.59 16.70
CA LYS A 17 -12.56 -17.26 18.09
C LYS A 17 -12.32 -18.46 18.99
N GLU A 18 -11.95 -18.19 20.22
CA GLU A 18 -11.88 -19.21 21.25
C GLU A 18 -13.25 -19.87 21.45
N GLY A 19 -13.28 -21.20 21.36
CA GLY A 19 -14.51 -22.00 21.47
C GLY A 19 -15.28 -22.24 20.17
N GLU A 20 -14.86 -21.68 19.05
CA GLU A 20 -15.49 -21.91 17.74
C GLU A 20 -14.97 -23.21 17.08
N VAL A 21 -15.74 -23.68 16.10
CA VAL A 21 -15.38 -24.88 15.35
C VAL A 21 -14.25 -24.58 14.37
N TYR A 22 -13.12 -25.26 14.57
CA TYR A 22 -11.96 -25.15 13.71
C TYR A 22 -12.24 -25.55 12.26
N LYS A 23 -11.77 -24.72 11.31
CA LYS A 23 -11.78 -25.00 9.87
C LYS A 23 -10.44 -24.59 9.25
N ARG A 24 -9.70 -25.53 8.71
CA ARG A 24 -8.40 -25.29 8.07
C ARG A 24 -8.47 -24.25 6.95
N SER A 25 -9.55 -24.24 6.16
CA SER A 25 -9.77 -23.26 5.10
C SER A 25 -9.87 -21.81 5.63
N THR A 26 -10.29 -21.63 6.87
CA THR A 26 -10.34 -20.31 7.53
C THR A 26 -8.92 -19.84 7.87
N LEU A 27 -8.06 -20.70 8.36
CA LEU A 27 -6.65 -20.37 8.66
C LEU A 27 -5.89 -19.96 7.40
N GLU A 28 -6.06 -20.66 6.29
CA GLU A 28 -5.40 -20.30 5.03
C GLU A 28 -5.85 -18.92 4.52
N LYS A 29 -7.13 -18.58 4.69
CA LYS A 29 -7.65 -17.25 4.38
C LYS A 29 -7.01 -16.18 5.27
N VAL A 30 -6.93 -16.43 6.57
CA VAL A 30 -6.28 -15.53 7.53
C VAL A 30 -4.82 -15.30 7.18
N LYS A 31 -4.07 -16.36 6.93
CA LYS A 31 -2.67 -16.27 6.49
C LYS A 31 -2.53 -15.37 5.27
N SER A 32 -3.35 -15.60 4.25
CA SER A 32 -3.34 -14.82 3.02
C SER A 32 -3.69 -13.35 3.27
N GLU A 33 -4.67 -13.07 4.12
CA GLU A 33 -5.10 -11.70 4.42
C GLU A 33 -4.06 -10.95 5.26
N LEU A 34 -3.41 -11.61 6.22
CA LEU A 34 -2.31 -11.02 6.97
C LEU A 34 -1.14 -10.64 6.06
N VAL A 35 -0.67 -11.57 5.21
CA VAL A 35 0.40 -11.28 4.24
C VAL A 35 0.03 -10.12 3.33
N ARG A 36 -1.23 -10.07 2.87
CA ARG A 36 -1.75 -8.98 2.04
C ARG A 36 -1.76 -7.64 2.78
N SER A 37 -2.18 -7.64 4.05
CA SER A 37 -2.19 -6.44 4.90
C SER A 37 -0.78 -5.90 5.11
N TYR A 38 0.19 -6.76 5.42
CA TYR A 38 1.59 -6.36 5.56
C TYR A 38 2.16 -5.82 4.24
N SER A 39 1.83 -6.45 3.12
CA SER A 39 2.27 -5.98 1.79
C SER A 39 1.66 -4.62 1.44
N ALA A 40 0.40 -4.36 1.81
CA ALA A 40 -0.24 -3.06 1.61
C ALA A 40 0.46 -1.93 2.37
N ASN A 41 1.13 -2.27 3.48
CA ASN A 41 1.94 -1.37 4.30
C ASN A 41 3.44 -1.43 3.95
N GLY A 42 3.79 -1.86 2.74
CA GLY A 42 5.17 -1.89 2.25
C GLY A 42 6.06 -3.00 2.84
N ARG A 43 5.51 -3.93 3.60
CA ARG A 43 6.25 -5.06 4.19
C ARG A 43 6.14 -6.30 3.32
N TYR A 44 6.71 -6.24 2.14
CA TYR A 44 6.63 -7.31 1.12
C TYR A 44 7.43 -8.57 1.47
N GLY A 45 8.30 -8.48 2.45
CA GLY A 45 9.06 -9.61 3.00
C GLY A 45 8.38 -10.30 4.17
N ALA A 46 7.19 -9.84 4.59
CA ALA A 46 6.49 -10.42 5.72
C ALA A 46 6.13 -11.90 5.46
N THR A 47 6.36 -12.73 6.45
CA THR A 47 5.97 -14.13 6.46
C THR A 47 5.07 -14.43 7.64
N VAL A 48 4.08 -15.28 7.43
CA VAL A 48 3.15 -15.73 8.46
C VAL A 48 3.21 -17.24 8.54
N GLU A 49 3.60 -17.76 9.67
CA GLU A 49 3.60 -19.19 9.96
C GLU A 49 2.46 -19.51 10.92
N ILE A 50 1.76 -20.60 10.66
CA ILE A 50 0.63 -21.04 11.49
C ILE A 50 0.90 -22.48 11.89
N GLU A 51 0.97 -22.73 13.19
CA GLU A 51 1.14 -24.03 13.75
C GLU A 51 -0.16 -24.50 14.44
N GLU A 52 -0.57 -25.72 14.14
CA GLU A 52 -1.77 -26.34 14.69
C GLU A 52 -1.36 -27.39 15.74
N ILE A 53 -1.66 -27.15 17.00
CA ILE A 53 -1.29 -28.02 18.11
C ILE A 53 -2.54 -28.74 18.65
N ASN A 54 -2.58 -30.06 18.48
CA ASN A 54 -3.67 -30.86 19.02
C ASN A 54 -3.61 -30.95 20.55
N LYS A 55 -4.70 -30.59 21.21
CA LYS A 55 -4.85 -30.64 22.68
C LYS A 55 -5.90 -31.68 23.08
N PRO A 56 -5.90 -32.19 24.33
CA PRO A 56 -6.91 -33.08 24.85
C PRO A 56 -8.34 -32.52 24.72
N ARG A 57 -9.36 -33.40 24.67
CA ARG A 57 -10.78 -33.05 24.58
C ARG A 57 -11.18 -32.41 23.25
N ASN A 58 -10.59 -32.89 22.14
CA ASN A 58 -10.89 -32.41 20.77
C ASN A 58 -10.72 -30.90 20.62
N ARG A 59 -9.67 -30.32 21.21
CA ARG A 59 -9.29 -28.91 21.09
C ARG A 59 -8.05 -28.76 20.22
N ILE A 60 -7.98 -27.66 19.50
CA ILE A 60 -6.81 -27.27 18.72
C ILE A 60 -6.36 -25.91 19.26
N GLU A 61 -5.09 -25.79 19.53
CA GLU A 61 -4.42 -24.51 19.78
C GLU A 61 -3.78 -24.08 18.46
N ILE A 62 -3.96 -22.81 18.12
CA ILE A 62 -3.43 -22.23 16.91
C ILE A 62 -2.39 -21.20 17.33
N ASP A 63 -1.15 -21.43 16.92
CA ASP A 63 -0.07 -20.47 17.11
C ASP A 63 0.20 -19.78 15.78
N ILE A 64 0.21 -18.44 15.79
CA ILE A 64 0.42 -17.61 14.60
C ILE A 64 1.67 -16.77 14.84
N GLU A 65 2.74 -17.15 14.16
CA GLU A 65 4.00 -16.40 14.18
C GLU A 65 4.08 -15.50 12.97
N VAL A 66 4.37 -14.22 13.17
CA VAL A 66 4.50 -13.22 12.12
C VAL A 66 5.91 -12.62 12.16
N ASP A 67 6.69 -12.89 11.12
CA ASP A 67 7.89 -12.12 10.83
C ASP A 67 7.52 -10.99 9.86
N GLU A 68 7.49 -9.76 10.35
CA GLU A 68 7.12 -8.60 9.56
C GLU A 68 8.14 -8.23 8.48
N GLY A 69 9.37 -8.72 8.58
CA GLY A 69 10.47 -8.35 7.69
C GLY A 69 10.80 -6.86 7.77
N LYS A 70 11.49 -6.37 6.74
CA LYS A 70 11.82 -4.95 6.61
C LYS A 70 10.77 -4.22 5.77
N SER A 71 10.50 -2.97 6.12
CA SER A 71 9.70 -2.08 5.29
C SER A 71 10.47 -1.74 4.01
N ALA A 72 9.78 -1.79 2.87
CA ALA A 72 10.36 -1.35 1.61
C ALA A 72 10.31 0.17 1.52
N LYS A 73 11.40 0.76 1.02
CA LYS A 73 11.55 2.20 0.85
C LYS A 73 11.27 2.60 -0.59
N ILE A 74 10.73 3.79 -0.77
CA ILE A 74 10.51 4.36 -2.09
C ILE A 74 11.85 4.88 -2.61
N GLU A 75 12.36 4.23 -3.65
CA GLU A 75 13.60 4.65 -4.32
C GLU A 75 13.32 5.74 -5.35
N LYS A 76 12.22 5.60 -6.10
CA LYS A 76 11.87 6.56 -7.14
C LYS A 76 10.37 6.64 -7.42
N ILE A 77 9.90 7.87 -7.65
CA ILE A 77 8.54 8.17 -8.12
C ILE A 77 8.65 8.77 -9.52
N ASN A 78 8.13 8.08 -10.52
CA ASN A 78 8.07 8.55 -11.90
C ASN A 78 6.64 8.98 -12.25
N ILE A 79 6.49 10.18 -12.81
CA ILE A 79 5.22 10.65 -13.37
C ILE A 79 5.43 10.81 -14.86
N ILE A 80 4.63 10.12 -15.66
CA ILE A 80 4.71 10.13 -17.13
C ILE A 80 3.50 10.88 -17.67
N GLY A 81 3.71 11.76 -18.67
CA GLY A 81 2.65 12.57 -19.28
C GLY A 81 2.39 13.91 -18.58
N ASN A 82 3.24 14.29 -17.63
CA ASN A 82 3.19 15.59 -16.94
C ASN A 82 3.88 16.70 -17.76
N GLU A 83 3.37 16.97 -18.97
CA GLU A 83 3.98 17.96 -19.89
C GLU A 83 3.88 19.42 -19.41
N ILE A 84 2.95 19.70 -18.49
CA ILE A 84 2.59 21.07 -18.06
C ILE A 84 3.35 21.48 -16.80
N PHE A 85 3.48 20.61 -15.84
CA PHE A 85 4.18 20.86 -14.58
C PHE A 85 5.36 19.91 -14.44
N THR A 86 6.41 20.37 -13.80
CA THR A 86 7.58 19.51 -13.55
C THR A 86 7.27 18.45 -12.49
N THR A 87 7.98 17.33 -12.55
CA THR A 87 7.83 16.26 -11.55
C THR A 87 8.11 16.79 -10.14
N GLU A 88 9.11 17.66 -9.98
CA GLU A 88 9.49 18.26 -8.70
C GLU A 88 8.37 19.17 -8.12
N GLU A 89 7.66 19.89 -8.97
CA GLU A 89 6.52 20.73 -8.54
C GLU A 89 5.38 19.87 -8.03
N ILE A 90 5.10 18.78 -8.71
CA ILE A 90 4.04 17.83 -8.33
C ILE A 90 4.38 17.13 -7.03
N LEU A 91 5.58 16.58 -6.91
CA LEU A 91 6.02 15.81 -5.74
C LEU A 91 6.08 16.61 -4.45
N ARG A 92 6.14 17.96 -4.50
CA ARG A 92 6.04 18.80 -3.31
C ARG A 92 4.73 18.66 -2.54
N GLY A 93 3.67 18.23 -3.20
CA GLY A 93 2.35 18.01 -2.58
C GLY A 93 2.12 16.58 -2.11
N PHE A 94 3.06 15.67 -2.33
CA PHE A 94 2.90 14.26 -1.99
C PHE A 94 3.29 13.98 -0.54
N GLU A 95 2.60 13.06 0.10
CA GLU A 95 2.99 12.49 1.40
C GLU A 95 4.13 11.47 1.24
N LEU A 96 4.15 10.77 0.10
CA LEU A 96 5.24 9.87 -0.24
C LEU A 96 6.42 10.65 -0.81
N SER A 97 7.62 10.32 -0.36
CA SER A 97 8.85 10.92 -0.88
C SER A 97 9.87 9.85 -1.27
N GLU A 98 10.70 10.19 -2.24
CA GLU A 98 11.88 9.39 -2.56
C GLU A 98 12.82 9.37 -1.36
N GLY A 99 13.54 8.27 -1.13
CA GLY A 99 14.47 8.13 -0.02
C GLY A 99 15.49 9.27 0.01
N SER A 100 15.33 10.19 0.96
CA SER A 100 16.23 11.33 1.18
C SER A 100 17.07 11.10 2.42
N PHE A 101 18.21 11.78 2.51
CA PHE A 101 19.08 11.71 3.69
C PHE A 101 18.36 12.09 5.00
N PHE A 102 17.25 12.83 4.92
CA PHE A 102 16.44 13.24 6.07
C PHE A 102 15.21 12.35 6.32
N SER A 103 14.89 11.41 5.45
CA SER A 103 13.70 10.54 5.57
C SER A 103 13.75 9.61 6.79
N PHE A 104 14.94 9.38 7.38
CA PHE A 104 15.07 8.61 8.61
C PHE A 104 14.35 9.24 9.82
N LEU A 105 14.00 10.53 9.76
CA LEU A 105 13.28 11.25 10.80
C LEU A 105 11.75 11.25 10.59
N SER A 106 11.28 11.17 9.35
CA SER A 106 9.86 11.35 9.01
C SER A 106 9.15 10.08 8.57
N ASN A 107 9.88 9.01 8.20
CA ASN A 107 9.33 7.79 7.61
C ASN A 107 8.48 8.03 6.33
N ASP A 108 8.69 9.14 5.64
CA ASP A 108 7.94 9.51 4.43
C ASP A 108 8.35 8.68 3.22
N ASP A 109 9.52 8.04 3.29
CA ASP A 109 10.03 7.10 2.30
C ASP A 109 9.43 5.69 2.40
N GLN A 110 8.61 5.43 3.44
CA GLN A 110 7.95 4.14 3.59
C GLN A 110 6.67 4.10 2.78
N TYR A 111 6.61 3.12 1.89
CA TYR A 111 5.42 2.91 1.07
C TYR A 111 4.20 2.53 1.92
N SER A 112 3.08 3.17 1.62
CA SER A 112 1.75 2.77 2.06
C SER A 112 0.78 2.93 0.88
N ARG A 113 -0.11 1.98 0.71
CA ARG A 113 -1.14 2.03 -0.34
C ARG A 113 -2.10 3.20 -0.14
N GLU A 114 -2.42 3.49 1.10
CA GLU A 114 -3.31 4.60 1.49
C GLU A 114 -2.67 5.95 1.13
N LYS A 115 -1.38 6.13 1.46
CA LYS A 115 -0.63 7.34 1.09
C LYS A 115 -0.57 7.50 -0.42
N LEU A 116 -0.24 6.44 -1.17
CA LEU A 116 -0.21 6.50 -2.63
C LEU A 116 -1.57 6.92 -3.20
N LYS A 117 -2.68 6.40 -2.64
CA LYS A 117 -4.02 6.80 -3.07
C LYS A 117 -4.28 8.28 -2.77
N GLY A 118 -3.91 8.77 -1.59
CA GLY A 118 -4.00 10.18 -1.23
C GLY A 118 -3.18 11.08 -2.15
N ASP A 119 -1.97 10.67 -2.50
CA ASP A 119 -1.09 11.40 -3.41
C ASP A 119 -1.65 11.46 -4.84
N ILE A 120 -2.28 10.37 -5.31
CA ILE A 120 -2.99 10.35 -6.60
C ILE A 120 -4.16 11.36 -6.58
N GLU A 121 -4.96 11.39 -5.54
CA GLU A 121 -6.05 12.36 -5.36
C GLU A 121 -5.53 13.80 -5.28
N THR A 122 -4.41 14.01 -4.60
CA THR A 122 -3.71 15.30 -4.52
C THR A 122 -3.23 15.77 -5.89
N LEU A 123 -2.66 14.88 -6.69
CA LEU A 123 -2.22 15.17 -8.05
C LEU A 123 -3.39 15.56 -8.95
N GLU A 124 -4.50 14.84 -8.89
CA GLU A 124 -5.70 15.20 -9.65
C GLU A 124 -6.27 16.56 -9.23
N SER A 125 -6.31 16.86 -7.92
CA SER A 125 -6.75 18.15 -7.39
C SER A 125 -5.83 19.28 -7.83
N TYR A 126 -4.51 19.06 -7.80
CA TYR A 126 -3.50 20.03 -8.22
C TYR A 126 -3.72 20.50 -9.67
N TYR A 127 -4.06 19.57 -10.57
CA TYR A 127 -4.37 19.91 -11.97
C TYR A 127 -5.74 20.56 -12.12
N ARG A 128 -6.78 20.08 -11.43
CA ARG A 128 -8.15 20.65 -11.50
C ARG A 128 -8.20 22.08 -11.00
N ASP A 129 -7.51 22.38 -9.90
CA ASP A 129 -7.45 23.74 -9.32
C ASP A 129 -6.78 24.75 -10.25
N ARG A 130 -6.00 24.27 -11.21
CA ARG A 130 -5.34 25.09 -12.24
C ARG A 130 -6.09 25.07 -13.59
N GLY A 131 -7.32 24.56 -13.61
CA GLY A 131 -8.23 24.58 -14.76
C GLY A 131 -8.15 23.36 -15.68
N TYR A 132 -7.31 22.37 -15.35
CA TYR A 132 -7.21 21.13 -16.16
C TYR A 132 -8.27 20.11 -15.75
N LEU A 133 -9.55 20.42 -16.01
CA LEU A 133 -10.70 19.65 -15.54
C LEU A 133 -10.79 18.21 -16.09
N LYS A 134 -10.14 17.95 -17.21
CA LYS A 134 -10.10 16.62 -17.86
C LYS A 134 -8.81 15.84 -17.57
N PHE A 135 -8.04 16.30 -16.59
CA PHE A 135 -6.89 15.53 -16.14
C PHE A 135 -7.35 14.25 -15.42
N SER A 136 -6.73 13.15 -15.75
CA SER A 136 -6.92 11.87 -15.07
C SER A 136 -5.63 11.04 -15.05
N ILE A 137 -5.51 10.19 -14.06
CA ILE A 137 -4.44 9.20 -13.98
C ILE A 137 -4.97 7.90 -14.56
N GLU A 138 -4.38 7.44 -15.66
CA GLU A 138 -4.80 6.22 -16.35
C GLU A 138 -4.35 4.96 -15.62
N SER A 139 -3.13 4.98 -15.09
CA SER A 139 -2.59 3.85 -14.36
C SER A 139 -1.52 4.27 -13.35
N SER A 140 -1.42 3.51 -12.27
CA SER A 140 -0.33 3.58 -11.32
C SER A 140 0.25 2.19 -11.12
N GLN A 141 1.54 2.03 -11.39
CA GLN A 141 2.25 0.76 -11.29
C GLN A 141 3.31 0.83 -10.20
N ILE A 142 3.41 -0.24 -9.44
CA ILE A 142 4.40 -0.42 -8.40
C ILE A 142 5.31 -1.57 -8.80
N SER A 143 6.60 -1.30 -8.84
CA SER A 143 7.62 -2.31 -9.08
C SER A 143 8.51 -2.46 -7.85
N LEU A 144 8.89 -3.69 -7.54
CA LEU A 144 9.75 -4.04 -6.43
C LEU A 144 11.12 -4.49 -6.93
N SER A 145 12.16 -4.11 -6.19
CA SER A 145 13.49 -4.71 -6.36
C SER A 145 13.46 -6.21 -6.01
N ARG A 146 14.47 -6.95 -6.47
CA ARG A 146 14.54 -8.40 -6.24
C ARG A 146 14.59 -8.77 -4.75
N ASP A 147 15.21 -7.95 -3.93
CA ASP A 147 15.32 -8.14 -2.48
C ASP A 147 14.11 -7.59 -1.69
N LYS A 148 13.11 -7.06 -2.41
CA LYS A 148 11.86 -6.49 -1.86
C LYS A 148 12.08 -5.32 -0.88
N ARG A 149 13.17 -4.58 -1.02
CA ARG A 149 13.51 -3.44 -0.14
C ARG A 149 13.30 -2.09 -0.78
N GLU A 150 13.24 -2.04 -2.11
CA GLU A 150 13.10 -0.81 -2.88
C GLU A 150 11.82 -0.86 -3.72
N ILE A 151 11.14 0.27 -3.77
CA ILE A 151 9.89 0.45 -4.51
C ILE A 151 10.10 1.54 -5.54
N TYR A 152 9.65 1.27 -6.74
CA TYR A 152 9.57 2.20 -7.86
C TYR A 152 8.09 2.41 -8.19
N ILE A 153 7.63 3.65 -8.11
CA ILE A 153 6.25 4.02 -8.43
C ILE A 153 6.24 4.72 -9.78
N THR A 154 5.39 4.28 -10.69
CA THR A 154 5.21 4.93 -11.99
C THR A 154 3.73 5.24 -12.19
N SER A 155 3.40 6.51 -12.30
CA SER A 155 2.04 6.99 -12.58
C SER A 155 1.98 7.58 -13.98
N VAL A 156 1.02 7.13 -14.79
CA VAL A 156 0.79 7.63 -16.14
C VAL A 156 -0.42 8.55 -16.12
N SER A 157 -0.20 9.81 -16.46
CA SER A 157 -1.24 10.84 -16.52
C SER A 157 -1.61 11.18 -17.96
N TYR A 158 -2.86 11.59 -18.15
CA TYR A 158 -3.36 12.07 -19.43
C TYR A 158 -4.06 13.42 -19.25
N THR A 159 -3.63 14.39 -20.06
CA THR A 159 -4.23 15.74 -20.05
C THR A 159 -4.86 16.00 -21.42
N HIS A 160 -6.18 16.04 -21.48
CA HIS A 160 -6.87 16.42 -22.71
C HIS A 160 -6.98 17.94 -22.78
N LEU A 161 -6.16 18.60 -23.60
CA LEU A 161 -6.31 20.00 -23.94
C LEU A 161 -7.43 20.15 -24.97
N THR A 162 -8.66 20.36 -24.55
CA THR A 162 -9.67 20.91 -25.46
C THR A 162 -9.45 22.42 -25.53
N LEU A 163 -8.86 22.88 -26.63
CA LEU A 163 -8.92 24.30 -26.98
C LEU A 163 -10.42 24.70 -27.07
N PRO A 164 -10.85 25.77 -26.40
CA PRO A 164 -12.18 26.30 -26.64
C PRO A 164 -12.25 26.70 -28.08
N THR A 165 -13.04 26.00 -28.88
CA THR A 165 -13.40 26.45 -30.22
C THR A 165 -14.22 27.73 -30.06
N MET A 166 -13.59 28.90 -30.22
CA MET A 166 -14.33 30.14 -30.39
C MET A 166 -15.07 30.02 -31.74
N LEU A 167 -16.37 29.74 -31.63
CA LEU A 167 -17.28 29.98 -32.75
C LEU A 167 -17.45 31.50 -32.85
N TRP A 168 -16.97 32.04 -33.95
CA TRP A 168 -17.30 33.38 -34.44
C TRP A 168 -18.67 33.39 -35.09
#